data_68cabecb97a08af1ea6b2ba7fef59c77
#
_entry.id   68cabecb97a08af1ea6b2ba7fef59c77
#
_cell.length_a   1.000
_cell.length_b   1.000
_cell.length_c   1.000
_cell.angle_alpha   90.00
_cell.angle_beta   90.00
_cell.angle_gamma   90.00
#
_symmetry.space_group_name_H-M   'P 1'
#
loop_
_entity.id
_entity.type
_entity.pdbx_description
1 polymer ?
#
loop_
_entity_poly.entity_id
_entity_poly.type
_entity_poly.pdbx_seq_one_letter_code
_entity_poly.pdbx_strand_id
1 'polypeptide(L)'
;MRNIVPRLFQLFSHEDRLLILIDPDPDAIASALALKRLLWHRLTSCTIAPIRPITRPQNQRMVQLLSIALTPLQKLNPEEYNRKALVDNQPAHHKLFGHYHYDVIIDHHPRVPETKARLVDIRPEYGATSTIMTEYLREARIKPSLKLASALYYGIKTDTANFERPAGEPDVRAFHYLFGFTGDPWCDAWSSPNSTSPCWGTSSRP
;
A
#
# COMPACT_ATOMS: atom_id res chain seq x y z
N MET A 1 -21.60 4.60 -4.88
CA MET A 1 -20.20 4.72 -4.44
C MET A 1 -20.16 4.66 -2.92
N ARG A 2 -19.34 3.80 -2.33
CA ARG A 2 -19.18 3.75 -0.88
C ARG A 2 -18.37 4.98 -0.47
N ASN A 3 -18.96 5.90 0.33
CA ASN A 3 -18.25 7.09 0.87
C ASN A 3 -17.25 6.67 1.95
N ILE A 4 -16.19 5.95 1.56
CA ILE A 4 -15.21 5.38 2.50
C ILE A 4 -14.15 6.41 2.90
N VAL A 5 -13.67 7.20 1.95
CA VAL A 5 -12.61 8.18 2.22
C VAL A 5 -13.01 9.25 3.22
N PRO A 6 -14.22 9.87 3.15
CA PRO A 6 -14.67 10.78 4.20
C PRO A 6 -14.76 10.13 5.58
N ARG A 7 -15.21 8.87 5.67
CA ARG A 7 -15.25 8.13 6.93
C ARG A 7 -13.85 7.85 7.45
N LEU A 8 -12.91 7.45 6.56
CA LEU A 8 -11.50 7.27 6.91
C LEU A 8 -10.93 8.57 7.51
N PHE A 9 -11.18 9.71 6.88
CA PHE A 9 -10.67 11.01 7.35
C PHE A 9 -11.22 11.42 8.71
N GLN A 10 -12.46 11.06 9.02
CA GLN A 10 -13.10 11.35 10.32
C GLN A 10 -12.51 10.52 11.49
N LEU A 11 -11.79 9.44 11.20
CA LEU A 11 -11.17 8.59 12.23
C LEU A 11 -9.90 9.20 12.82
N PHE A 12 -9.31 10.17 12.14
CA PHE A 12 -7.99 10.69 12.47
C PHE A 12 -8.01 12.19 12.73
N SER A 13 -7.13 12.62 13.64
CA SER A 13 -6.86 14.02 13.98
C SER A 13 -5.37 14.34 13.82
N HIS A 14 -5.03 15.63 13.85
CA HIS A 14 -3.65 16.08 13.77
C HIS A 14 -2.76 15.63 14.95
N GLU A 15 -3.36 15.20 16.05
CA GLU A 15 -2.64 14.71 17.23
C GLU A 15 -2.29 13.21 17.13
N ASP A 16 -2.88 12.51 16.17
CA ASP A 16 -2.72 11.06 16.06
C ASP A 16 -1.34 10.68 15.49
N ARG A 17 -0.80 9.59 16.05
CA ARG A 17 0.38 8.88 15.57
C ARG A 17 -0.05 7.53 15.07
N LEU A 18 0.05 7.31 13.76
CA LEU A 18 -0.41 6.09 13.10
C LEU A 18 0.72 5.10 12.87
N LEU A 19 0.53 3.86 13.31
CA LEU A 19 1.33 2.71 12.94
C LEU A 19 0.58 1.90 11.90
N ILE A 20 1.15 1.75 10.70
CA ILE A 20 0.63 0.87 9.65
C ILE A 20 1.44 -0.42 9.68
N LEU A 21 0.80 -1.52 10.04
CA LEU A 21 1.41 -2.85 10.04
C LEU A 21 1.22 -3.52 8.70
N ILE A 22 2.26 -4.20 8.21
CA ILE A 22 2.25 -4.94 6.95
C ILE A 22 3.03 -6.25 7.05
N ASP A 23 2.62 -7.24 6.29
CA ASP A 23 3.48 -8.33 5.87
C ASP A 23 4.13 -7.90 4.53
N PRO A 24 5.47 -7.69 4.46
CA PRO A 24 6.07 -6.89 3.42
C PRO A 24 6.18 -7.60 2.07
N ASP A 25 5.13 -7.55 1.29
CA ASP A 25 5.15 -7.81 -0.15
C ASP A 25 4.90 -6.50 -0.94
N PRO A 26 4.94 -6.51 -2.28
CA PRO A 26 4.77 -5.31 -3.07
C PRO A 26 3.41 -4.65 -2.89
N ASP A 27 2.33 -5.43 -2.75
CA ASP A 27 0.98 -4.90 -2.61
C ASP A 27 0.78 -4.25 -1.24
N ALA A 28 1.17 -4.93 -0.16
CA ALA A 28 1.13 -4.39 1.19
C ALA A 28 1.96 -3.10 1.33
N ILE A 29 3.19 -3.09 0.76
CA ILE A 29 4.09 -1.91 0.80
C ILE A 29 3.46 -0.73 0.05
N ALA A 30 2.95 -0.95 -1.16
CA ALA A 30 2.32 0.09 -1.98
C ALA A 30 1.05 0.64 -1.33
N SER A 31 0.21 -0.26 -0.79
CA SER A 31 -1.03 0.07 -0.11
C SER A 31 -0.79 0.89 1.16
N ALA A 32 0.21 0.51 1.96
CA ALA A 32 0.61 1.29 3.13
C ALA A 32 1.14 2.69 2.75
N LEU A 33 1.91 2.79 1.66
CA LEU A 33 2.39 4.07 1.15
C LEU A 33 1.23 4.97 0.69
N ALA A 34 0.22 4.38 0.04
CA ALA A 34 -0.98 5.11 -0.38
C ALA A 34 -1.83 5.57 0.82
N LEU A 35 -2.01 4.74 1.84
CA LEU A 35 -2.70 5.13 3.07
C LEU A 35 -1.95 6.28 3.77
N LYS A 36 -0.62 6.18 3.88
CA LYS A 36 0.22 7.27 4.41
C LYS A 36 0.04 8.56 3.60
N ARG A 37 -0.05 8.48 2.26
CA ARG A 37 -0.27 9.64 1.39
C ARG A 37 -1.68 10.24 1.56
N LEU A 38 -2.71 9.42 1.72
CA LEU A 38 -4.09 9.86 1.96
C LEU A 38 -4.22 10.66 3.26
N LEU A 39 -3.49 10.21 4.31
CA LEU A 39 -3.54 10.83 5.63
C LEU A 39 -2.46 11.92 5.84
N TRP A 40 -1.75 12.30 4.77
CA TRP A 40 -0.77 13.38 4.79
C TRP A 40 -1.41 14.68 5.31
N HIS A 41 -0.75 15.36 6.21
CA HIS A 41 -1.23 16.56 6.93
C HIS A 41 -2.44 16.32 7.85
N ARG A 42 -2.84 15.07 8.12
CA ARG A 42 -3.93 14.74 9.06
C ARG A 42 -3.44 14.08 10.34
N LEU A 43 -2.15 13.83 10.43
CA LEU A 43 -1.50 13.10 11.52
C LEU A 43 -0.24 13.84 11.98
N THR A 44 0.12 13.68 13.26
CA THR A 44 1.44 14.07 13.76
C THR A 44 2.53 13.23 13.10
N SER A 45 2.33 11.91 13.02
CA SER A 45 3.28 10.99 12.41
C SER A 45 2.59 9.76 11.82
N CYS A 46 3.24 9.15 10.83
CA CYS A 46 2.78 7.90 10.23
C CYS A 46 3.99 7.03 9.88
N THR A 47 4.07 5.87 10.53
CA THR A 47 5.15 4.90 10.36
C THR A 47 4.61 3.62 9.72
N ILE A 48 5.30 3.12 8.70
CA ILE A 48 5.01 1.82 8.07
C ILE A 48 5.96 0.79 8.67
N ALA A 49 5.40 -0.24 9.27
CA ALA A 49 6.14 -1.25 10.01
C ALA A 49 5.92 -2.66 9.45
N PRO A 50 6.90 -3.21 8.72
CA PRO A 50 6.91 -4.61 8.37
C PRO A 50 7.11 -5.48 9.63
N ILE A 51 6.31 -6.56 9.74
CA ILE A 51 6.40 -7.51 10.86
C ILE A 51 7.57 -8.49 10.72
N ARG A 52 8.12 -8.62 9.53
CA ARG A 52 9.29 -9.48 9.22
C ARG A 52 10.22 -8.80 8.21
N PRO A 53 11.48 -9.25 8.09
CA PRO A 53 12.41 -8.73 7.10
C PRO A 53 11.93 -8.97 5.67
N ILE A 54 12.26 -8.04 4.77
CA ILE A 54 12.04 -8.20 3.34
C ILE A 54 13.15 -9.10 2.80
N THR A 55 12.81 -10.33 2.44
CA THR A 55 13.79 -11.34 1.98
C THR A 55 13.87 -11.44 0.46
N ARG A 56 12.78 -11.15 -0.26
CA ARG A 56 12.75 -11.23 -1.72
C ARG A 56 13.54 -10.08 -2.35
N PRO A 57 14.55 -10.35 -3.20
CA PRO A 57 15.37 -9.30 -3.82
C PRO A 57 14.55 -8.24 -4.57
N GLN A 58 13.48 -8.66 -5.25
CA GLN A 58 12.60 -7.74 -6.00
C GLN A 58 11.92 -6.74 -5.07
N ASN A 59 11.45 -7.19 -3.90
CA ASN A 59 10.79 -6.33 -2.92
C ASN A 59 11.81 -5.37 -2.27
N GLN A 60 13.03 -5.85 -1.98
CA GLN A 60 14.12 -4.99 -1.50
C GLN A 60 14.46 -3.90 -2.53
N ARG A 61 14.54 -4.28 -3.82
CA ARG A 61 14.81 -3.35 -4.91
C ARG A 61 13.70 -2.31 -5.04
N MET A 62 12.41 -2.69 -4.93
CA MET A 62 11.29 -1.76 -4.90
C MET A 62 11.49 -0.70 -3.82
N VAL A 63 11.74 -1.13 -2.58
CA VAL A 63 11.93 -0.24 -1.44
C VAL A 63 13.10 0.72 -1.65
N GLN A 64 14.22 0.22 -2.19
CA GLN A 64 15.41 1.02 -2.49
C GLN A 64 15.15 2.03 -3.60
N LEU A 65 14.66 1.59 -4.76
CA LEU A 65 14.43 2.45 -5.93
C LEU A 65 13.43 3.56 -5.63
N LEU A 66 12.36 3.22 -4.90
CA LEU A 66 11.33 4.19 -4.53
C LEU A 66 11.64 4.93 -3.23
N SER A 67 12.80 4.66 -2.61
CA SER A 67 13.19 5.27 -1.32
C SER A 67 12.02 5.24 -0.31
N ILE A 68 11.42 4.05 -0.11
CA ILE A 68 10.30 3.88 0.80
C ILE A 68 10.85 3.73 2.22
N ALA A 69 10.44 4.63 3.12
CA ALA A 69 10.83 4.57 4.52
C ALA A 69 9.98 3.51 5.25
N LEU A 70 10.62 2.41 5.63
CA LEU A 70 10.05 1.35 6.45
C LEU A 70 10.85 1.23 7.73
N THR A 71 10.17 1.04 8.85
CA THR A 71 10.83 0.79 10.15
C THR A 71 10.38 -0.57 10.67
N PRO A 72 11.29 -1.55 10.79
CA PRO A 72 10.93 -2.87 11.30
C PRO A 72 10.19 -2.79 12.64
N LEU A 73 9.11 -3.56 12.80
CA LEU A 73 8.29 -3.52 14.02
C LEU A 73 9.12 -3.76 15.29
N GLN A 74 10.14 -4.61 15.21
CA GLN A 74 11.03 -4.93 16.33
C GLN A 74 11.88 -3.75 16.83
N LYS A 75 11.98 -2.68 16.02
CA LYS A 75 12.71 -1.45 16.37
C LYS A 75 11.80 -0.33 16.89
N LEU A 76 10.51 -0.61 17.03
CA LEU A 76 9.50 0.35 17.47
C LEU A 76 8.91 -0.04 18.82
N ASN A 77 8.45 0.96 19.56
CA ASN A 77 7.53 0.76 20.66
C ASN A 77 6.11 1.03 20.16
N PRO A 78 5.26 -0.01 19.93
CA PRO A 78 3.90 0.16 19.41
C PRO A 78 2.97 0.97 20.31
N GLU A 79 3.31 1.14 21.61
CA GLU A 79 2.51 1.93 22.56
C GLU A 79 2.67 3.45 22.37
N GLU A 80 3.68 3.87 21.61
CA GLU A 80 3.85 5.28 21.24
C GLU A 80 2.87 5.72 20.13
N TYR A 81 2.15 4.77 19.53
CA TYR A 81 1.17 5.00 18.46
C TYR A 81 -0.24 4.79 19.00
N ASN A 82 -1.02 5.87 19.06
CA ASN A 82 -2.41 5.82 19.53
C ASN A 82 -3.39 5.33 18.45
N ARG A 83 -2.94 5.17 17.20
CA ARG A 83 -3.71 4.62 16.07
C ARG A 83 -2.95 3.51 15.38
N LYS A 84 -3.68 2.48 14.97
CA LYS A 84 -3.09 1.34 14.24
C LYS A 84 -3.93 0.99 13.02
N ALA A 85 -3.27 0.75 11.90
CA ALA A 85 -3.90 0.26 10.67
C ALA A 85 -3.22 -1.02 10.20
N LEU A 86 -3.99 -1.87 9.58
CA LEU A 86 -3.53 -3.08 8.91
C LEU A 86 -3.96 -3.00 7.45
N VAL A 87 -3.04 -3.17 6.52
CA VAL A 87 -3.34 -3.19 5.11
C VAL A 87 -2.84 -4.47 4.48
N ASP A 88 -3.61 -4.95 3.51
CA ASP A 88 -3.34 -6.18 2.77
C ASP A 88 -3.28 -7.44 3.65
N ASN A 89 -3.95 -7.38 4.79
CA ASN A 89 -4.00 -8.47 5.76
C ASN A 89 -5.17 -8.29 6.72
N GLN A 90 -5.48 -9.39 7.44
CA GLN A 90 -6.43 -9.41 8.55
C GLN A 90 -5.75 -9.94 9.83
N PRO A 91 -6.26 -9.62 11.03
CA PRO A 91 -5.64 -10.02 12.30
C PRO A 91 -5.36 -11.52 12.42
N ALA A 92 -6.20 -12.36 11.85
CA ALA A 92 -6.06 -13.81 11.88
C ALA A 92 -4.99 -14.37 10.93
N HIS A 93 -4.49 -13.58 9.97
CA HIS A 93 -3.51 -14.05 8.99
C HIS A 93 -2.12 -14.29 9.61
N HIS A 94 -1.79 -13.60 10.70
CA HIS A 94 -0.52 -13.79 11.39
C HIS A 94 -0.65 -13.50 12.89
N LYS A 95 0.02 -14.30 13.75
CA LYS A 95 -0.03 -14.15 15.22
C LYS A 95 0.30 -12.74 15.69
N LEU A 96 1.31 -12.10 15.10
CA LEU A 96 1.70 -10.74 15.47
C LEU A 96 0.61 -9.70 15.18
N PHE A 97 -0.18 -9.88 14.12
CA PHE A 97 -1.33 -9.01 13.84
C PHE A 97 -2.43 -9.16 14.88
N GLY A 98 -2.66 -10.36 15.37
CA GLY A 98 -3.68 -10.64 16.39
C GLY A 98 -3.42 -10.01 17.76
N HIS A 99 -2.21 -9.50 18.01
CA HIS A 99 -1.87 -8.83 19.27
C HIS A 99 -2.39 -7.39 19.35
N TYR A 100 -2.87 -6.80 18.24
CA TYR A 100 -3.23 -5.39 18.19
C TYR A 100 -4.70 -5.18 17.89
N HIS A 101 -5.23 -4.07 18.41
CA HIS A 101 -6.51 -3.52 17.97
C HIS A 101 -6.26 -2.49 16.88
N TYR A 102 -7.08 -2.54 15.82
CA TYR A 102 -6.92 -1.69 14.67
C TYR A 102 -8.06 -0.67 14.56
N ASP A 103 -7.72 0.55 14.15
CA ASP A 103 -8.70 1.56 13.75
C ASP A 103 -9.15 1.34 12.31
N VAL A 104 -8.23 0.87 11.44
CA VAL A 104 -8.48 0.67 10.01
C VAL A 104 -7.92 -0.67 9.55
N ILE A 105 -8.73 -1.43 8.81
CA ILE A 105 -8.32 -2.63 8.07
C ILE A 105 -8.79 -2.48 6.63
N ILE A 106 -7.85 -2.60 5.69
CA ILE A 106 -8.12 -2.56 4.24
C ILE A 106 -7.44 -3.78 3.62
N ASP A 107 -8.21 -4.64 2.94
CA ASP A 107 -7.70 -5.91 2.47
C ASP A 107 -8.50 -6.41 1.25
N HIS A 108 -7.90 -7.29 0.45
CA HIS A 108 -8.58 -7.96 -0.66
C HIS A 108 -8.68 -9.48 -0.48
N HIS A 109 -8.08 -10.03 0.56
CA HIS A 109 -8.20 -11.46 0.86
C HIS A 109 -9.63 -11.85 1.32
N PRO A 110 -10.00 -13.13 1.23
CA PRO A 110 -11.27 -13.61 1.76
C PRO A 110 -11.49 -13.14 3.20
N ARG A 111 -12.69 -12.65 3.47
CA ARG A 111 -13.01 -12.08 4.78
C ARG A 111 -13.00 -13.14 5.88
N VAL A 112 -12.24 -12.88 6.93
CA VAL A 112 -12.31 -13.62 8.20
C VAL A 112 -13.43 -13.02 9.07
N PRO A 113 -14.39 -13.82 9.54
CA PRO A 113 -15.57 -13.32 10.27
C PRO A 113 -15.25 -12.48 11.50
N GLU A 114 -14.17 -12.80 12.21
CA GLU A 114 -13.75 -12.14 13.44
C GLU A 114 -13.03 -10.81 13.22
N THR A 115 -12.78 -10.43 11.96
CA THR A 115 -12.09 -9.18 11.63
C THR A 115 -12.90 -7.96 12.04
N LYS A 116 -12.39 -7.19 13.00
CA LYS A 116 -13.01 -5.99 13.56
C LYS A 116 -12.06 -4.83 13.61
N ALA A 117 -12.55 -3.65 13.19
CA ALA A 117 -11.91 -2.35 13.35
C ALA A 117 -12.98 -1.26 13.31
N ARG A 118 -12.61 0.00 13.57
CA ARG A 118 -13.53 1.14 13.42
C ARG A 118 -13.93 1.36 11.95
N LEU A 119 -13.00 1.06 11.02
CA LEU A 119 -13.26 1.00 9.59
C LEU A 119 -12.67 -0.31 9.05
N VAL A 120 -13.52 -1.12 8.42
CA VAL A 120 -13.12 -2.36 7.73
C VAL A 120 -13.61 -2.26 6.29
N ASP A 121 -12.69 -2.31 5.33
CA ASP A 121 -13.00 -2.43 3.90
C ASP A 121 -12.25 -3.63 3.32
N ILE A 122 -12.96 -4.74 3.17
CA ILE A 122 -12.44 -5.99 2.63
C ILE A 122 -13.19 -6.28 1.35
N ARG A 123 -12.46 -6.46 0.24
CA ARG A 123 -13.01 -6.65 -1.11
C ARG A 123 -12.39 -7.86 -1.79
N PRO A 124 -12.87 -9.07 -1.50
CA PRO A 124 -12.31 -10.31 -2.05
C PRO A 124 -12.46 -10.46 -3.57
N GLU A 125 -13.30 -9.64 -4.17
CA GLU A 125 -13.50 -9.55 -5.62
C GLU A 125 -12.42 -8.75 -6.35
N TYR A 126 -11.50 -8.11 -5.62
CA TYR A 126 -10.39 -7.34 -6.18
C TYR A 126 -9.12 -8.19 -6.19
N GLY A 127 -8.31 -8.03 -7.22
CA GLY A 127 -7.06 -8.77 -7.38
C GLY A 127 -5.90 -8.24 -6.53
N ALA A 128 -6.05 -7.03 -5.93
CA ALA A 128 -5.01 -6.41 -5.10
C ALA A 128 -5.58 -5.33 -4.19
N THR A 129 -5.01 -5.16 -3.01
CA THR A 129 -5.31 -4.02 -2.10
C THR A 129 -4.86 -2.69 -2.70
N SER A 130 -3.82 -2.68 -3.54
CA SER A 130 -3.39 -1.52 -4.33
C SER A 130 -4.48 -0.99 -5.25
N THR A 131 -5.38 -1.84 -5.74
CA THR A 131 -6.56 -1.43 -6.50
C THR A 131 -7.51 -0.62 -5.63
N ILE A 132 -7.81 -1.09 -4.42
CA ILE A 132 -8.66 -0.41 -3.44
C ILE A 132 -8.05 0.97 -3.11
N MET A 133 -6.76 1.00 -2.83
CA MET A 133 -6.05 2.23 -2.50
C MET A 133 -5.98 3.23 -3.65
N THR A 134 -5.93 2.75 -4.90
CA THR A 134 -6.01 3.60 -6.09
C THR A 134 -7.39 4.25 -6.20
N GLU A 135 -8.45 3.52 -5.91
CA GLU A 135 -9.81 4.11 -5.85
C GLU A 135 -9.92 5.18 -4.75
N TYR A 136 -9.33 4.94 -3.58
CA TYR A 136 -9.33 5.93 -2.49
C TYR A 136 -8.61 7.21 -2.88
N LEU A 137 -7.44 7.11 -3.54
CA LEU A 137 -6.74 8.29 -4.05
C LEU A 137 -7.58 9.07 -5.05
N ARG A 138 -8.28 8.38 -5.95
CA ARG A 138 -9.19 8.99 -6.93
C ARG A 138 -10.40 9.65 -6.26
N GLU A 139 -11.03 8.99 -5.30
CA GLU A 139 -12.14 9.54 -4.50
C GLU A 139 -11.69 10.81 -3.75
N ALA A 140 -10.50 10.79 -3.16
CA ALA A 140 -9.89 11.93 -2.51
C ALA A 140 -9.40 13.03 -3.48
N ARG A 141 -9.48 12.81 -4.80
CA ARG A 141 -8.91 13.68 -5.84
C ARG A 141 -7.41 13.94 -5.67
N ILE A 142 -6.68 12.95 -5.15
CA ILE A 142 -5.24 13.00 -4.96
C ILE A 142 -4.57 12.32 -6.15
N LYS A 143 -3.84 13.10 -6.96
CA LYS A 143 -2.99 12.54 -8.01
C LYS A 143 -1.79 11.86 -7.38
N PRO A 144 -1.48 10.59 -7.70
CA PRO A 144 -0.30 9.92 -7.19
C PRO A 144 0.96 10.54 -7.82
N SER A 145 2.03 10.64 -7.03
CA SER A 145 3.35 10.93 -7.59
C SER A 145 3.83 9.73 -8.41
N LEU A 146 4.85 9.96 -9.27
CA LEU A 146 5.50 8.88 -10.03
C LEU A 146 5.86 7.69 -9.13
N LYS A 147 6.49 7.93 -7.98
CA LYS A 147 6.86 6.88 -7.01
C LYS A 147 5.66 6.09 -6.50
N LEU A 148 4.60 6.77 -6.09
CA LEU A 148 3.40 6.12 -5.57
C LEU A 148 2.65 5.37 -6.65
N ALA A 149 2.51 5.95 -7.83
CA ALA A 149 1.90 5.30 -8.98
C ALA A 149 2.64 4.02 -9.36
N SER A 150 3.97 4.09 -9.43
CA SER A 150 4.81 2.92 -9.75
C SER A 150 4.71 1.83 -8.68
N ALA A 151 4.65 2.22 -7.40
CA ALA A 151 4.46 1.25 -6.31
C ALA A 151 3.12 0.52 -6.43
N LEU A 152 2.01 1.26 -6.58
CA LEU A 152 0.67 0.69 -6.70
C LEU A 152 0.52 -0.14 -7.98
N TYR A 153 1.05 0.35 -9.11
CA TYR A 153 1.09 -0.39 -10.37
C TYR A 153 1.79 -1.74 -10.22
N TYR A 154 2.96 -1.73 -9.55
CA TYR A 154 3.72 -2.96 -9.30
C TYR A 154 3.01 -3.89 -8.30
N GLY A 155 2.34 -3.35 -7.27
CA GLY A 155 1.49 -4.11 -6.36
C GLY A 155 0.41 -4.89 -7.11
N ILE A 156 -0.39 -4.20 -7.95
CA ILE A 156 -1.42 -4.85 -8.77
C ILE A 156 -0.79 -5.91 -9.67
N LYS A 157 0.30 -5.56 -10.38
CA LYS A 157 0.98 -6.46 -11.31
C LYS A 157 1.44 -7.76 -10.64
N THR A 158 2.04 -7.67 -9.47
CA THR A 158 2.60 -8.84 -8.78
C THR A 158 1.54 -9.71 -8.15
N ASP A 159 0.52 -9.11 -7.57
CA ASP A 159 -0.50 -9.85 -6.84
C ASP A 159 -1.47 -10.57 -7.78
N THR A 160 -1.79 -9.94 -8.91
CA THR A 160 -2.56 -10.56 -9.98
C THR A 160 -1.72 -11.46 -10.90
N ALA A 161 -0.40 -11.59 -10.66
CA ALA A 161 0.53 -12.29 -11.55
C ALA A 161 0.37 -11.85 -13.02
N ASN A 162 0.40 -10.55 -13.30
CA ASN A 162 0.11 -9.95 -14.61
C ASN A 162 -1.29 -10.30 -15.15
N PHE A 163 -2.31 -10.34 -14.28
CA PHE A 163 -3.69 -10.73 -14.61
C PHE A 163 -3.87 -12.21 -14.99
N GLU A 164 -2.91 -13.07 -14.67
CA GLU A 164 -3.03 -14.52 -14.78
C GLU A 164 -3.80 -15.13 -13.60
N ARG A 165 -3.83 -14.43 -12.44
CA ARG A 165 -4.68 -14.77 -11.30
C ARG A 165 -6.00 -14.03 -11.37
N PRO A 166 -7.02 -14.46 -10.60
CA PRO A 166 -8.31 -13.77 -10.55
C PRO A 166 -8.14 -12.27 -10.32
N ALA A 167 -8.59 -11.48 -11.27
CA ALA A 167 -8.61 -10.03 -11.24
C ALA A 167 -9.90 -9.55 -11.91
N GLY A 168 -10.43 -8.43 -11.45
CA GLY A 168 -11.69 -7.87 -11.96
C GLY A 168 -11.49 -6.61 -12.81
N GLU A 169 -12.59 -6.10 -13.33
CA GLU A 169 -12.61 -4.81 -14.04
C GLU A 169 -12.01 -3.65 -13.19
N PRO A 170 -12.22 -3.60 -11.83
CA PRO A 170 -11.58 -2.59 -11.02
C PRO A 170 -10.05 -2.59 -11.10
N ASP A 171 -9.43 -3.79 -11.15
CA ASP A 171 -7.97 -3.94 -11.22
C ASP A 171 -7.44 -3.41 -12.54
N VAL A 172 -8.10 -3.76 -13.65
CA VAL A 172 -7.74 -3.27 -14.99
C VAL A 172 -7.85 -1.73 -15.04
N ARG A 173 -8.94 -1.17 -14.50
CA ARG A 173 -9.13 0.30 -14.46
C ARG A 173 -8.09 1.00 -13.60
N ALA A 174 -7.76 0.45 -12.44
CA ALA A 174 -6.74 1.01 -11.56
C ALA A 174 -5.36 0.94 -12.22
N PHE A 175 -5.02 -0.21 -12.80
CA PHE A 175 -3.77 -0.42 -13.51
C PHE A 175 -3.59 0.55 -14.68
N HIS A 176 -4.61 0.71 -15.53
CA HIS A 176 -4.60 1.66 -16.64
C HIS A 176 -4.48 3.12 -16.14
N TYR A 177 -5.21 3.47 -15.08
CA TYR A 177 -5.12 4.81 -14.49
C TYR A 177 -3.70 5.11 -13.99
N LEU A 178 -3.09 4.18 -13.27
CA LEU A 178 -1.75 4.33 -12.71
C LEU A 178 -0.68 4.39 -13.81
N PHE A 179 -0.86 3.64 -14.91
CA PHE A 179 0.05 3.65 -16.04
C PHE A 179 0.28 5.07 -16.59
N GLY A 180 -0.74 5.91 -16.60
CA GLY A 180 -0.61 7.31 -17.02
C GLY A 180 0.28 8.18 -16.11
N PHE A 181 0.69 7.70 -14.93
CA PHE A 181 1.58 8.37 -13.98
C PHE A 181 2.94 7.67 -13.82
N THR A 182 3.07 6.45 -14.33
CA THR A 182 4.36 5.76 -14.40
C THR A 182 5.06 6.23 -15.66
N GLY A 183 6.18 6.90 -15.59
CA GLY A 183 6.97 7.23 -16.79
C GLY A 183 7.36 5.97 -17.57
N ASP A 184 7.54 6.08 -18.91
CA ASP A 184 8.12 5.03 -19.76
C ASP A 184 9.46 4.56 -19.18
N PRO A 185 9.84 3.45 -19.19
CA PRO A 185 9.88 2.00 -19.15
C PRO A 185 10.08 1.37 -17.77
N TRP A 186 9.32 1.76 -16.77
CA TRP A 186 9.50 1.31 -15.37
C TRP A 186 9.26 -0.19 -15.15
N CYS A 187 8.43 -0.80 -15.98
CA CYS A 187 8.03 -2.19 -15.81
C CYS A 187 9.19 -3.17 -16.05
N ASP A 188 10.12 -2.84 -16.94
CA ASP A 188 11.21 -3.73 -17.33
C ASP A 188 12.40 -3.68 -16.36
N ALA A 189 12.64 -2.54 -15.72
CA ALA A 189 13.71 -2.37 -14.75
C ALA A 189 13.55 -3.22 -13.49
N TRP A 190 12.31 -3.64 -13.16
CA TRP A 190 12.02 -4.43 -11.96
C TRP A 190 11.95 -5.93 -12.25
N SER A 191 11.69 -6.30 -13.49
CA SER A 191 11.59 -7.69 -13.93
C SER A 191 12.96 -8.30 -14.30
N SER A 192 13.98 -7.47 -14.52
CA SER A 192 15.31 -7.94 -14.93
C SER A 192 16.28 -8.01 -13.75
N PRO A 193 16.82 -9.19 -13.40
CA PRO A 193 17.79 -9.38 -12.30
C PRO A 193 19.09 -8.59 -12.49
N ASN A 194 19.43 -8.21 -13.71
CA ASN A 194 20.73 -7.67 -14.09
C ASN A 194 20.74 -6.18 -14.50
N SER A 195 19.61 -5.45 -14.43
CA SER A 195 19.63 -4.04 -14.81
C SER A 195 20.26 -3.19 -13.70
N THR A 196 21.48 -2.73 -13.90
CA THR A 196 22.25 -1.87 -12.99
C THR A 196 22.00 -0.37 -13.17
N SER A 197 21.18 0.03 -14.13
CA SER A 197 20.96 1.43 -14.46
C SER A 197 19.63 1.92 -13.91
N PRO A 198 19.60 2.97 -13.08
CA PRO A 198 18.39 3.71 -12.82
C PRO A 198 18.02 4.50 -14.08
N CYS A 199 16.85 4.23 -14.65
CA CYS A 199 16.31 4.98 -15.79
C CYS A 199 15.85 6.41 -15.38
N TRP A 200 16.63 7.09 -14.56
CA TRP A 200 16.47 8.52 -14.28
C TRP A 200 17.35 9.33 -15.23
N GLY A 201 17.19 9.10 -16.51
CA GLY A 201 17.76 10.00 -17.51
C GLY A 201 17.06 11.34 -17.38
N THR A 202 17.82 12.37 -17.04
CA THR A 202 17.46 13.77 -17.19
C THR A 202 17.05 14.03 -18.65
N SER A 203 15.77 13.86 -18.97
CA SER A 203 15.21 14.38 -20.20
C SER A 203 14.87 15.85 -19.97
N SER A 204 15.86 16.70 -20.17
CA SER A 204 15.61 18.07 -20.63
C SER A 204 14.89 17.97 -21.97
N ARG A 205 13.61 18.21 -22.00
CA ARG A 205 12.88 18.53 -23.24
C ARG A 205 12.92 20.05 -23.43
N PRO A 206 13.11 20.49 -24.67
CA PRO A 206 13.13 21.90 -25.03
C PRO A 206 11.78 22.59 -24.81
#